data_db254583212c4c459cb9d6b1c975ec7a
#
_entry.id   db254583212c4c459cb9d6b1c975ec7a
#
_cell.length_a   1.000
_cell.length_b   1.000
_cell.length_c   1.000
_cell.angle_alpha   90.00
_cell.angle_beta   90.00
_cell.angle_gamma   90.00
#
_symmetry.space_group_name_H-M   'P 1'
#
loop_
_entity.id
_entity.type
_entity.pdbx_description
1 polymer ?
#
loop_
_entity_poly.entity_id
_entity_poly.type
_entity_poly.pdbx_seq_one_letter_code
_entity_poly.pdbx_strand_id
1 'polypeptide(L)'
;SLKEDVKEKYGAELTKVGSIGISAMMHGYLVFDKDGKQLVPFRTWRNTITGEASRELTELFQYNIPQRWSIAHLYQAILNGDFMTTLAGYIHWQLTGEKTLGVGEASGMFPIDTATKQFNGKMLDKFQDKVADKGFGWKIREILPKVQNAGEQAGVLTEAGAKLLDPSGALESGIPMCPPEGDAGTGMVATNSVAQRTGNVSAGTSVFAMIVLEHDLKKVHPEIDLVTTPDGSLVGMVHCNNCTSDLNAWVGLFREFAESFGMKVDKNCGGLLAYNYFSGEHLTGFEEGRPLFVRTPDAKLTLANFMRTHLYTALGALKTGLDILFKEEGVQADEVMGHGGLFKTKGVGQSIMAAALDVPVTVMKTAGEGGAWGIALLAAYMKEKKDGESLGDYLNNRVFAGEKGETLA
;
A
#
# COMPACT_ATOMS: atom_id res chain seq x y z
N SER A 1 -0.40 -16.18 21.27
CA SER A 1 -1.45 -15.41 20.53
C SER A 1 -1.73 -14.09 21.22
N LEU A 2 -2.37 -13.12 20.53
CA LEU A 2 -2.75 -11.84 21.15
C LEU A 2 -3.53 -12.03 22.46
N LYS A 3 -4.40 -13.02 22.52
CA LYS A 3 -5.20 -13.36 23.70
C LYS A 3 -4.31 -13.83 24.88
N GLU A 4 -3.32 -14.64 24.61
CA GLU A 4 -2.33 -15.09 25.62
C GLU A 4 -1.46 -13.91 26.08
N ASP A 5 -1.00 -13.06 25.14
CA ASP A 5 -0.20 -11.88 25.48
C ASP A 5 -0.99 -10.89 26.35
N VAL A 6 -2.27 -10.67 26.06
CA VAL A 6 -3.16 -9.81 26.87
C VAL A 6 -3.37 -10.41 28.27
N LYS A 7 -3.59 -11.73 28.34
CA LYS A 7 -3.72 -12.42 29.64
C LYS A 7 -2.44 -12.35 30.46
N GLU A 8 -1.30 -12.58 29.83
CA GLU A 8 0.01 -12.53 30.51
C GLU A 8 0.38 -11.12 30.97
N LYS A 9 0.21 -10.11 30.10
CA LYS A 9 0.62 -8.72 30.39
C LYS A 9 -0.34 -7.96 31.30
N TYR A 10 -1.64 -8.23 31.18
CA TYR A 10 -2.68 -7.42 31.82
C TYR A 10 -3.60 -8.21 32.75
N GLY A 11 -3.45 -9.53 32.84
CA GLY A 11 -4.30 -10.41 33.65
C GLY A 11 -5.77 -10.47 33.19
N ALA A 12 -6.05 -9.98 31.96
CA ALA A 12 -7.41 -9.87 31.39
C ALA A 12 -7.66 -10.95 30.35
N GLU A 13 -8.88 -11.47 30.29
CA GLU A 13 -9.33 -12.33 29.21
C GLU A 13 -9.96 -11.48 28.10
N LEU A 14 -9.44 -11.63 26.86
CA LEU A 14 -9.95 -10.93 25.69
C LEU A 14 -11.18 -11.67 25.15
N THR A 15 -12.36 -11.31 25.66
CA THR A 15 -13.64 -11.89 25.23
C THR A 15 -14.44 -10.94 24.35
N LYS A 16 -14.14 -9.63 24.43
CA LYS A 16 -14.83 -8.57 23.68
C LYS A 16 -13.90 -7.42 23.37
N VAL A 17 -14.07 -6.85 22.18
CA VAL A 17 -13.41 -5.59 21.79
C VAL A 17 -14.47 -4.60 21.27
N GLY A 18 -14.14 -3.32 21.23
CA GLY A 18 -15.08 -2.27 20.81
C GLY A 18 -15.48 -2.35 19.35
N SER A 19 -14.52 -2.68 18.49
CA SER A 19 -14.67 -2.83 17.04
C SER A 19 -13.49 -3.61 16.47
N ILE A 20 -13.64 -4.15 15.26
CA ILE A 20 -12.60 -4.92 14.55
C ILE A 20 -12.46 -4.36 13.14
N GLY A 21 -11.24 -4.39 12.61
CA GLY A 21 -10.96 -4.15 11.20
C GLY A 21 -9.99 -5.18 10.64
N ILE A 22 -10.03 -5.37 9.33
CA ILE A 22 -9.14 -6.25 8.58
C ILE A 22 -8.26 -5.41 7.66
N SER A 23 -6.95 -5.55 7.80
CA SER A 23 -5.96 -5.03 6.87
C SER A 23 -5.19 -6.20 6.27
N ALA A 24 -5.03 -6.21 4.95
CA ALA A 24 -4.24 -7.20 4.25
C ALA A 24 -3.46 -6.55 3.11
N MET A 25 -2.64 -7.33 2.39
CA MET A 25 -1.92 -6.81 1.23
C MET A 25 -2.90 -6.19 0.22
N MET A 26 -2.62 -4.98 -0.22
CA MET A 26 -3.39 -4.32 -1.26
C MET A 26 -3.27 -5.06 -2.59
N HIS A 27 -4.29 -4.94 -3.44
CA HIS A 27 -4.43 -5.64 -4.71
C HIS A 27 -4.63 -7.16 -4.56
N GLY A 28 -4.54 -7.87 -5.68
CA GLY A 28 -4.72 -9.30 -5.75
C GLY A 28 -6.07 -9.68 -6.35
N TYR A 29 -6.22 -10.97 -6.63
CA TYR A 29 -7.38 -11.48 -7.36
C TYR A 29 -7.86 -12.78 -6.75
N LEU A 30 -9.05 -12.73 -6.18
CA LEU A 30 -9.83 -13.85 -5.69
C LEU A 30 -11.20 -13.81 -6.37
N VAL A 31 -11.62 -14.91 -6.99
CA VAL A 31 -12.90 -15.04 -7.67
C VAL A 31 -13.57 -16.33 -7.27
N PHE A 32 -14.87 -16.25 -7.03
CA PHE A 32 -15.69 -17.33 -6.49
C PHE A 32 -16.91 -17.57 -7.37
N ASP A 33 -17.40 -18.81 -7.39
CA ASP A 33 -18.70 -19.15 -7.95
C ASP A 33 -19.86 -18.83 -6.97
N LYS A 34 -21.09 -19.10 -7.40
CA LYS A 34 -22.30 -18.89 -6.59
C LYS A 34 -22.32 -19.66 -5.27
N ASP A 35 -21.59 -20.76 -5.18
CA ASP A 35 -21.52 -21.61 -4.00
C ASP A 35 -20.34 -21.21 -3.07
N GLY A 36 -19.63 -20.12 -3.43
CA GLY A 36 -18.49 -19.62 -2.68
C GLY A 36 -17.20 -20.40 -2.89
N LYS A 37 -17.13 -21.25 -3.92
CA LYS A 37 -15.92 -21.99 -4.27
C LYS A 37 -14.98 -21.12 -5.08
N GLN A 38 -13.72 -21.06 -4.64
CA GLN A 38 -12.68 -20.34 -5.36
C GLN A 38 -12.38 -20.97 -6.72
N LEU A 39 -12.39 -20.17 -7.79
CA LEU A 39 -12.28 -20.64 -9.18
C LEU A 39 -10.82 -20.75 -9.67
N VAL A 40 -9.92 -19.94 -9.14
CA VAL A 40 -8.48 -19.95 -9.48
C VAL A 40 -7.65 -19.76 -8.22
N PRO A 41 -6.37 -20.22 -8.21
CA PRO A 41 -5.46 -19.93 -7.12
C PRO A 41 -5.32 -18.42 -6.89
N PHE A 42 -5.17 -18.01 -5.64
CA PHE A 42 -4.98 -16.61 -5.29
C PHE A 42 -3.77 -16.01 -6.02
N ARG A 43 -3.98 -14.90 -6.71
CA ARG A 43 -2.94 -14.12 -7.37
C ARG A 43 -2.67 -12.87 -6.57
N THR A 44 -1.44 -12.73 -6.09
CA THR A 44 -1.01 -11.59 -5.28
C THR A 44 -0.57 -10.41 -6.15
N TRP A 45 -0.27 -9.27 -5.52
CA TRP A 45 0.27 -8.08 -6.17
C TRP A 45 1.58 -8.31 -6.96
N ARG A 46 2.31 -9.41 -6.70
CA ARG A 46 3.54 -9.78 -7.43
C ARG A 46 3.27 -10.48 -8.76
N ASN A 47 2.02 -10.83 -9.02
CA ASN A 47 1.67 -11.53 -10.26
C ASN A 47 1.59 -10.54 -11.42
N THR A 48 2.37 -10.76 -12.46
CA THR A 48 2.52 -9.86 -13.63
C THR A 48 2.14 -10.53 -14.95
N ILE A 49 1.27 -11.55 -14.92
CA ILE A 49 0.87 -12.27 -16.16
C ILE A 49 -0.12 -11.49 -17.03
N THR A 50 -0.60 -10.34 -16.60
CA THR A 50 -1.69 -9.57 -17.19
C THR A 50 -1.22 -8.41 -18.07
N GLY A 51 -0.01 -8.46 -18.63
CA GLY A 51 0.61 -7.35 -19.36
C GLY A 51 -0.24 -6.83 -20.54
N GLU A 52 -0.83 -7.72 -21.33
CA GLU A 52 -1.70 -7.33 -22.46
C GLU A 52 -3.02 -6.76 -21.96
N ALA A 53 -3.68 -7.42 -21.00
CA ALA A 53 -4.92 -6.96 -20.39
C ALA A 53 -4.76 -5.56 -19.74
N SER A 54 -3.67 -5.35 -19.02
CA SER A 54 -3.30 -4.07 -18.41
C SER A 54 -3.21 -2.95 -19.45
N ARG A 55 -2.49 -3.20 -20.55
CA ARG A 55 -2.33 -2.22 -21.63
C ARG A 55 -3.65 -1.88 -22.30
N GLU A 56 -4.45 -2.90 -22.68
CA GLU A 56 -5.76 -2.69 -23.32
C GLU A 56 -6.73 -1.93 -22.42
N LEU A 57 -6.77 -2.23 -21.14
CA LEU A 57 -7.66 -1.53 -20.20
C LEU A 57 -7.18 -0.10 -19.91
N THR A 58 -5.86 0.14 -19.86
CA THR A 58 -5.29 1.48 -19.72
C THR A 58 -5.70 2.35 -20.90
N GLU A 59 -5.61 1.83 -22.13
CA GLU A 59 -6.04 2.53 -23.34
C GLU A 59 -7.57 2.76 -23.35
N LEU A 60 -8.36 1.74 -22.99
CA LEU A 60 -9.82 1.83 -22.94
C LEU A 60 -10.32 2.90 -21.97
N PHE A 61 -9.73 2.93 -20.79
CA PHE A 61 -10.17 3.83 -19.72
C PHE A 61 -9.51 5.21 -19.78
N GLN A 62 -8.37 5.35 -20.49
CA GLN A 62 -7.48 6.52 -20.38
C GLN A 62 -7.09 6.77 -18.92
N TYR A 63 -6.76 5.68 -18.23
CA TYR A 63 -6.42 5.62 -16.84
C TYR A 63 -5.44 4.46 -16.62
N ASN A 64 -4.36 4.64 -15.87
CA ASN A 64 -3.39 3.58 -15.66
C ASN A 64 -4.02 2.39 -14.92
N ILE A 65 -3.97 1.22 -15.54
CA ILE A 65 -4.42 -0.05 -14.95
C ILE A 65 -3.21 -0.97 -14.78
N PRO A 66 -2.57 -0.98 -13.62
CA PRO A 66 -1.41 -1.83 -13.36
C PRO A 66 -1.71 -3.32 -13.49
N GLN A 67 -0.71 -4.09 -13.88
CA GLN A 67 -0.85 -5.55 -14.09
C GLN A 67 -1.35 -6.30 -12.84
N ARG A 68 -1.06 -5.77 -11.64
CA ARG A 68 -1.44 -6.38 -10.36
C ARG A 68 -2.88 -6.13 -9.93
N TRP A 69 -3.61 -5.26 -10.63
CA TRP A 69 -5.00 -4.94 -10.30
C TRP A 69 -5.96 -6.08 -10.63
N SER A 70 -6.98 -6.25 -9.78
CA SER A 70 -7.96 -7.34 -9.92
C SER A 70 -8.68 -7.31 -11.27
N ILE A 71 -8.99 -6.12 -11.81
CA ILE A 71 -9.66 -6.00 -13.11
C ILE A 71 -8.81 -6.48 -14.28
N ALA A 72 -7.50 -6.29 -14.24
CA ALA A 72 -6.60 -6.82 -15.27
C ALA A 72 -6.60 -8.36 -15.26
N HIS A 73 -6.59 -8.96 -14.07
CA HIS A 73 -6.72 -10.41 -13.92
C HIS A 73 -8.08 -10.94 -14.36
N LEU A 74 -9.17 -10.25 -14.03
CA LEU A 74 -10.50 -10.62 -14.48
C LEU A 74 -10.59 -10.59 -16.01
N TYR A 75 -10.11 -9.52 -16.64
CA TYR A 75 -10.15 -9.39 -18.10
C TYR A 75 -9.33 -10.46 -18.80
N GLN A 76 -8.15 -10.80 -18.29
CA GLN A 76 -7.31 -11.84 -18.88
C GLN A 76 -7.84 -13.25 -18.64
N ALA A 77 -8.28 -13.55 -17.42
CA ALA A 77 -8.68 -14.90 -17.03
C ALA A 77 -10.09 -15.28 -17.51
N ILE A 78 -10.92 -14.27 -17.74
CA ILE A 78 -12.29 -14.37 -18.24
C ILE A 78 -13.05 -15.56 -17.62
N LEU A 79 -13.30 -15.48 -16.32
CA LEU A 79 -13.99 -16.54 -15.59
C LEU A 79 -15.47 -16.17 -15.36
N ASN A 80 -16.31 -17.16 -15.45
CA ASN A 80 -17.71 -17.02 -15.11
C ASN A 80 -17.89 -17.11 -13.58
N GLY A 81 -17.48 -16.02 -12.88
CA GLY A 81 -17.56 -15.92 -11.43
C GLY A 81 -18.80 -15.13 -10.98
N ASP A 82 -19.25 -15.39 -9.75
CA ASP A 82 -20.35 -14.64 -9.12
C ASP A 82 -19.88 -13.57 -8.15
N PHE A 83 -18.62 -13.64 -7.71
CA PHE A 83 -18.04 -12.67 -6.81
C PHE A 83 -16.55 -12.58 -6.96
N MET A 84 -16.02 -11.37 -6.97
CA MET A 84 -14.59 -11.06 -7.03
C MET A 84 -14.20 -10.14 -5.88
N THR A 85 -13.07 -10.41 -5.23
CA THR A 85 -12.59 -9.59 -4.11
C THR A 85 -11.07 -9.69 -3.96
N THR A 86 -10.52 -8.97 -2.98
CA THR A 86 -9.14 -9.03 -2.52
C THR A 86 -9.02 -9.85 -1.24
N LEU A 87 -7.81 -10.03 -0.72
CA LEU A 87 -7.59 -10.80 0.50
C LEU A 87 -8.29 -10.18 1.71
N ALA A 88 -8.23 -8.86 1.87
CA ALA A 88 -8.90 -8.17 2.97
C ALA A 88 -10.43 -8.38 2.91
N GLY A 89 -11.02 -8.22 1.74
CA GLY A 89 -12.45 -8.46 1.52
C GLY A 89 -12.85 -9.92 1.73
N TYR A 90 -12.03 -10.88 1.31
CA TYR A 90 -12.28 -12.29 1.55
C TYR A 90 -12.32 -12.63 3.04
N ILE A 91 -11.33 -12.19 3.81
CA ILE A 91 -11.28 -12.44 5.25
C ILE A 91 -12.50 -11.79 5.92
N HIS A 92 -12.81 -10.54 5.56
CA HIS A 92 -13.97 -9.83 6.08
C HIS A 92 -15.27 -10.58 5.80
N TRP A 93 -15.46 -11.06 4.56
CA TRP A 93 -16.62 -11.85 4.17
C TRP A 93 -16.75 -13.14 5.00
N GLN A 94 -15.64 -13.85 5.25
CA GLN A 94 -15.68 -15.06 6.10
C GLN A 94 -16.08 -14.75 7.56
N LEU A 95 -15.76 -13.54 8.05
CA LEU A 95 -16.05 -13.14 9.43
C LEU A 95 -17.45 -12.56 9.62
N THR A 96 -17.98 -11.89 8.60
CA THR A 96 -19.23 -11.10 8.69
C THR A 96 -20.36 -11.61 7.81
N GLY A 97 -20.05 -12.33 6.74
CA GLY A 97 -20.98 -12.63 5.64
C GLY A 97 -21.13 -11.48 4.62
N GLU A 98 -20.59 -10.29 4.89
CA GLU A 98 -20.74 -9.11 4.03
C GLU A 98 -19.66 -9.06 2.94
N LYS A 99 -20.12 -8.86 1.68
CA LYS A 99 -19.26 -8.73 0.48
C LYS A 99 -18.92 -7.26 0.23
N THR A 100 -18.00 -6.70 0.99
CA THR A 100 -17.66 -5.27 0.95
C THR A 100 -16.16 -5.04 0.98
N LEU A 101 -15.73 -3.87 0.50
CA LEU A 101 -14.36 -3.33 0.64
C LEU A 101 -14.42 -1.87 1.10
N GLY A 102 -13.39 -1.44 1.81
CA GLY A 102 -13.11 -0.03 1.98
C GLY A 102 -12.68 0.62 0.65
N VAL A 103 -12.96 1.90 0.50
CA VAL A 103 -12.69 2.63 -0.75
C VAL A 103 -11.22 2.64 -1.12
N GLY A 104 -10.33 2.67 -0.12
CA GLY A 104 -8.88 2.59 -0.32
C GLY A 104 -8.48 1.28 -1.00
N GLU A 105 -8.91 0.14 -0.48
CA GLU A 105 -8.65 -1.18 -1.06
C GLU A 105 -9.37 -1.36 -2.41
N ALA A 106 -10.61 -0.91 -2.51
CA ALA A 106 -11.40 -0.98 -3.74
C ALA A 106 -10.73 -0.23 -4.90
N SER A 107 -10.04 0.88 -4.63
CA SER A 107 -9.30 1.67 -5.62
C SER A 107 -8.16 0.90 -6.30
N GLY A 108 -7.60 -0.10 -5.63
CA GLY A 108 -6.60 -1.01 -6.20
C GLY A 108 -7.20 -2.21 -6.93
N MET A 109 -8.52 -2.32 -6.99
CA MET A 109 -9.26 -3.35 -7.71
C MET A 109 -9.78 -2.83 -9.05
N PHE A 110 -10.39 -1.65 -9.03
CA PHE A 110 -10.99 -0.93 -10.16
C PHE A 110 -10.97 0.58 -9.88
N PRO A 111 -10.88 1.46 -10.91
CA PRO A 111 -10.87 2.90 -10.71
C PRO A 111 -12.05 3.43 -9.91
N ILE A 112 -11.78 4.31 -8.95
CA ILE A 112 -12.77 5.01 -8.13
C ILE A 112 -13.08 6.40 -8.72
N ASP A 113 -14.32 6.79 -8.68
CA ASP A 113 -14.75 8.17 -8.86
C ASP A 113 -14.68 8.86 -7.49
N THR A 114 -13.74 9.78 -7.32
CA THR A 114 -13.47 10.45 -6.04
C THR A 114 -14.62 11.34 -5.57
N ALA A 115 -15.48 11.82 -6.48
CA ALA A 115 -16.64 12.62 -6.12
C ALA A 115 -17.75 11.77 -5.45
N THR A 116 -17.96 10.56 -5.96
CA THR A 116 -18.96 9.63 -5.42
C THR A 116 -18.38 8.63 -4.43
N LYS A 117 -17.05 8.45 -4.42
CA LYS A 117 -16.32 7.45 -3.65
C LYS A 117 -16.79 6.02 -3.93
N GLN A 118 -17.21 5.78 -5.16
CA GLN A 118 -17.66 4.49 -5.67
C GLN A 118 -16.86 4.11 -6.91
N PHE A 119 -16.94 2.87 -7.36
CA PHE A 119 -16.37 2.48 -8.65
C PHE A 119 -16.83 3.39 -9.78
N ASN A 120 -15.91 3.83 -10.64
CA ASN A 120 -16.20 4.74 -11.72
C ASN A 120 -17.22 4.16 -12.71
N GLY A 121 -18.44 4.69 -12.66
CA GLY A 121 -19.57 4.17 -13.43
C GLY A 121 -19.35 4.15 -14.93
N LYS A 122 -18.70 5.19 -15.49
CA LYS A 122 -18.41 5.27 -16.93
C LYS A 122 -17.40 4.20 -17.36
N MET A 123 -16.40 3.93 -16.54
CA MET A 123 -15.41 2.88 -16.81
C MET A 123 -15.99 1.48 -16.66
N LEU A 124 -16.91 1.28 -15.69
CA LEU A 124 -17.66 0.03 -15.58
C LEU A 124 -18.49 -0.26 -16.84
N ASP A 125 -19.16 0.76 -17.38
CA ASP A 125 -19.95 0.61 -18.61
C ASP A 125 -19.04 0.30 -19.81
N LYS A 126 -17.93 1.01 -20.00
CA LYS A 126 -16.92 0.69 -21.02
C LYS A 126 -16.38 -0.73 -20.91
N PHE A 127 -16.11 -1.20 -19.68
CA PHE A 127 -15.66 -2.57 -19.47
C PHE A 127 -16.73 -3.59 -19.84
N GLN A 128 -17.99 -3.35 -19.43
CA GLN A 128 -19.11 -4.23 -19.74
C GLN A 128 -19.31 -4.34 -21.26
N ASP A 129 -19.23 -3.23 -21.99
CA ASP A 129 -19.31 -3.20 -23.45
C ASP A 129 -18.14 -3.96 -24.10
N LYS A 130 -16.93 -3.81 -23.57
CA LYS A 130 -15.72 -4.50 -24.08
C LYS A 130 -15.80 -6.02 -23.96
N VAL A 131 -16.54 -6.53 -22.98
CA VAL A 131 -16.71 -7.98 -22.76
C VAL A 131 -18.06 -8.53 -23.20
N ALA A 132 -18.91 -7.73 -23.82
CA ALA A 132 -20.26 -8.10 -24.20
C ALA A 132 -20.35 -9.30 -25.17
N ASP A 133 -19.37 -9.44 -26.07
CA ASP A 133 -19.26 -10.53 -27.03
C ASP A 133 -18.80 -11.87 -26.41
N LYS A 134 -18.31 -11.84 -25.16
CA LYS A 134 -17.75 -13.00 -24.49
C LYS A 134 -18.79 -13.94 -23.86
N GLY A 135 -20.05 -13.49 -23.83
CA GLY A 135 -21.18 -14.32 -23.37
C GLY A 135 -21.18 -14.67 -21.88
N PHE A 136 -20.62 -13.79 -21.03
CA PHE A 136 -20.66 -14.00 -19.58
C PHE A 136 -22.08 -13.88 -19.04
N GLY A 137 -22.41 -14.71 -18.04
CA GLY A 137 -23.67 -14.68 -17.33
C GLY A 137 -23.81 -13.55 -16.31
N TRP A 138 -22.73 -12.78 -16.05
CA TRP A 138 -22.68 -11.73 -15.03
C TRP A 138 -22.54 -10.34 -15.65
N LYS A 139 -22.92 -9.33 -14.88
CA LYS A 139 -22.53 -7.94 -15.12
C LYS A 139 -21.45 -7.56 -14.13
N ILE A 140 -20.47 -6.73 -14.60
CA ILE A 140 -19.33 -6.34 -13.75
C ILE A 140 -19.79 -5.77 -12.40
N ARG A 141 -20.86 -4.98 -12.38
CA ARG A 141 -21.40 -4.36 -11.14
C ARG A 141 -21.96 -5.40 -10.15
N GLU A 142 -22.32 -6.58 -10.62
CA GLU A 142 -22.91 -7.65 -9.79
C GLU A 142 -21.86 -8.50 -9.08
N ILE A 143 -20.66 -8.62 -9.68
CA ILE A 143 -19.58 -9.44 -9.14
C ILE A 143 -18.56 -8.66 -8.30
N LEU A 144 -18.60 -7.32 -8.36
CA LEU A 144 -17.76 -6.45 -7.55
C LEU A 144 -18.32 -6.32 -6.12
N PRO A 145 -17.44 -6.17 -5.10
CA PRO A 145 -17.89 -5.89 -3.74
C PRO A 145 -18.53 -4.50 -3.64
N LYS A 146 -19.37 -4.32 -2.62
CA LYS A 146 -19.86 -3.00 -2.23
C LYS A 146 -18.69 -2.15 -1.71
N VAL A 147 -18.58 -0.90 -2.15
CA VAL A 147 -17.58 0.05 -1.66
C VAL A 147 -18.15 0.82 -0.47
N GLN A 148 -17.38 0.90 0.60
CA GLN A 148 -17.71 1.67 1.82
C GLN A 148 -16.56 2.58 2.23
N ASN A 149 -16.88 3.70 2.89
CA ASN A 149 -15.89 4.68 3.30
C ASN A 149 -15.47 4.48 4.76
N ALA A 150 -14.31 4.99 5.12
CA ALA A 150 -13.89 5.07 6.51
C ALA A 150 -14.98 5.72 7.37
N GLY A 151 -15.22 5.14 8.54
CA GLY A 151 -16.26 5.59 9.46
C GLY A 151 -17.66 5.00 9.20
N GLU A 152 -17.86 4.20 8.16
CA GLU A 152 -19.05 3.39 7.96
C GLU A 152 -18.91 2.03 8.66
N GLN A 153 -20.03 1.41 9.01
CA GLN A 153 -20.03 0.05 9.55
C GLN A 153 -20.25 -0.96 8.41
N ALA A 154 -19.38 -1.93 8.33
CA ALA A 154 -19.37 -2.97 7.31
C ALA A 154 -19.86 -4.35 7.83
N GLY A 155 -20.88 -4.34 8.67
CA GLY A 155 -21.41 -5.53 9.29
C GLY A 155 -20.91 -5.75 10.72
N VAL A 156 -21.14 -6.95 11.23
CA VAL A 156 -20.74 -7.38 12.58
C VAL A 156 -20.09 -8.76 12.52
N LEU A 157 -19.22 -9.04 13.47
CA LEU A 157 -18.63 -10.36 13.63
C LEU A 157 -19.73 -11.40 13.93
N THR A 158 -19.87 -12.39 13.07
CA THR A 158 -20.84 -13.50 13.24
C THR A 158 -20.35 -14.50 14.30
N GLU A 159 -21.22 -15.40 14.77
CA GLU A 159 -20.80 -16.50 15.64
C GLU A 159 -19.77 -17.41 14.96
N ALA A 160 -19.96 -17.70 13.67
CA ALA A 160 -19.00 -18.47 12.88
C ALA A 160 -17.66 -17.74 12.75
N GLY A 161 -17.70 -16.42 12.48
CA GLY A 161 -16.51 -15.59 12.42
C GLY A 161 -15.76 -15.49 13.75
N ALA A 162 -16.49 -15.34 14.86
CA ALA A 162 -15.91 -15.33 16.20
C ALA A 162 -15.17 -16.65 16.49
N LYS A 163 -15.77 -17.78 16.11
CA LYS A 163 -15.17 -19.12 16.28
C LYS A 163 -13.95 -19.34 15.37
N LEU A 164 -13.92 -18.71 14.17
CA LEU A 164 -12.72 -18.73 13.32
C LEU A 164 -11.55 -17.96 13.94
N LEU A 165 -11.83 -16.81 14.55
CA LEU A 165 -10.79 -15.99 15.21
C LEU A 165 -10.33 -16.59 16.56
N ASP A 166 -11.28 -17.14 17.30
CA ASP A 166 -11.03 -17.76 18.61
C ASP A 166 -11.70 -19.14 18.71
N PRO A 167 -10.99 -20.21 18.35
CA PRO A 167 -11.51 -21.59 18.47
C PRO A 167 -11.90 -21.99 19.88
N SER A 168 -11.43 -21.28 20.94
CA SER A 168 -11.84 -21.52 22.33
C SER A 168 -13.31 -21.12 22.57
N GLY A 169 -13.89 -20.30 21.71
CA GLY A 169 -15.27 -19.81 21.81
C GLY A 169 -15.48 -18.73 22.87
N ALA A 170 -14.40 -18.13 23.40
CA ALA A 170 -14.51 -17.08 24.40
C ALA A 170 -14.78 -15.69 23.77
N LEU A 171 -14.43 -15.48 22.48
CA LEU A 171 -14.69 -14.22 21.80
C LEU A 171 -16.19 -14.10 21.47
N GLU A 172 -16.81 -13.00 21.92
CA GLU A 172 -18.22 -12.72 21.66
C GLU A 172 -18.45 -12.36 20.18
N SER A 173 -19.60 -12.75 19.64
CA SER A 173 -20.10 -12.27 18.34
C SER A 173 -20.78 -10.90 18.48
N GLY A 174 -21.22 -10.31 17.34
CA GLY A 174 -21.91 -9.03 17.33
C GLY A 174 -21.00 -7.80 17.43
N ILE A 175 -19.69 -7.99 17.44
CA ILE A 175 -18.73 -6.89 17.44
C ILE A 175 -18.80 -6.14 16.10
N PRO A 176 -18.98 -4.79 16.08
CA PRO A 176 -18.97 -4.01 14.84
C PRO A 176 -17.66 -4.12 14.08
N MET A 177 -17.73 -4.24 12.76
CA MET A 177 -16.56 -4.29 11.90
C MET A 177 -16.53 -3.10 10.94
N CYS A 178 -15.37 -2.45 10.82
CA CYS A 178 -15.16 -1.39 9.82
C CYS A 178 -14.89 -2.00 8.44
N PRO A 179 -15.01 -1.21 7.35
CA PRO A 179 -14.65 -1.66 6.01
C PRO A 179 -13.22 -2.21 5.97
N PRO A 180 -13.00 -3.38 5.34
CA PRO A 180 -11.66 -3.95 5.22
C PRO A 180 -10.82 -3.14 4.23
N GLU A 181 -9.55 -2.91 4.57
CA GLU A 181 -8.65 -2.04 3.81
C GLU A 181 -7.33 -2.73 3.46
N GLY A 182 -6.65 -2.19 2.46
CA GLY A 182 -5.30 -2.58 2.08
C GLY A 182 -4.23 -2.03 3.03
N ASP A 183 -3.09 -2.72 3.09
CA ASP A 183 -1.94 -2.33 3.91
C ASP A 183 -1.37 -0.95 3.54
N ALA A 184 -1.48 -0.54 2.28
CA ALA A 184 -1.08 0.78 1.82
C ALA A 184 -1.94 1.89 2.44
N GLY A 185 -3.27 1.79 2.36
CA GLY A 185 -4.21 2.76 2.94
C GLY A 185 -4.14 2.80 4.47
N THR A 186 -4.06 1.63 5.13
CA THR A 186 -3.90 1.57 6.58
C THR A 186 -2.54 2.11 7.03
N GLY A 187 -1.49 1.97 6.21
CA GLY A 187 -0.20 2.61 6.43
C GLY A 187 -0.28 4.14 6.45
N MET A 188 -1.09 4.74 5.56
CA MET A 188 -1.33 6.19 5.58
C MET A 188 -2.04 6.64 6.87
N VAL A 189 -3.01 5.88 7.35
CA VAL A 189 -3.70 6.15 8.62
C VAL A 189 -2.74 6.03 9.81
N ALA A 190 -1.93 4.99 9.85
CA ALA A 190 -0.96 4.73 10.90
C ALA A 190 0.13 5.81 11.02
N THR A 191 0.38 6.53 9.93
CA THR A 191 1.39 7.59 9.85
C THR A 191 0.77 8.99 9.80
N ASN A 192 -0.54 9.13 9.94
CA ASN A 192 -1.25 10.41 9.86
C ASN A 192 -1.01 11.16 8.54
N SER A 193 -0.99 10.44 7.41
CA SER A 193 -0.67 11.00 6.09
C SER A 193 -1.84 10.92 5.10
N VAL A 194 -3.07 11.16 5.58
CA VAL A 194 -4.30 11.13 4.77
C VAL A 194 -4.75 12.49 4.25
N ALA A 195 -4.17 13.58 4.73
CA ALA A 195 -4.51 14.93 4.30
C ALA A 195 -3.86 15.27 2.94
N GLN A 196 -4.49 16.16 2.17
CA GLN A 196 -3.90 16.70 0.94
C GLN A 196 -2.51 17.27 1.19
N ARG A 197 -1.61 17.13 0.22
CA ARG A 197 -0.21 17.57 0.25
C ARG A 197 0.64 16.87 1.30
N THR A 198 0.14 15.80 1.89
CA THR A 198 0.93 14.87 2.71
C THR A 198 1.07 13.53 2.03
N GLY A 199 1.94 12.70 2.53
CA GLY A 199 2.11 11.36 2.01
C GLY A 199 2.93 10.49 2.95
N ASN A 200 3.09 9.23 2.56
CA ASN A 200 3.98 8.32 3.26
C ASN A 200 4.90 7.55 2.30
N VAL A 201 6.00 7.09 2.83
CA VAL A 201 6.91 6.17 2.16
C VAL A 201 7.11 4.94 3.03
N SER A 202 6.82 3.78 2.46
CA SER A 202 7.14 2.48 3.05
C SER A 202 8.37 1.91 2.38
N ALA A 203 9.49 1.80 3.09
CA ALA A 203 10.76 1.34 2.56
C ALA A 203 11.24 0.07 3.27
N GLY A 204 11.16 -1.05 2.57
CA GLY A 204 11.58 -2.37 2.99
C GLY A 204 12.31 -3.10 1.86
N THR A 205 11.96 -4.34 1.58
CA THR A 205 12.43 -5.10 0.40
C THR A 205 12.10 -4.40 -0.91
N SER A 206 10.87 -3.94 -1.04
CA SER A 206 10.38 -2.99 -2.03
C SER A 206 10.18 -1.61 -1.39
N VAL A 207 9.89 -0.61 -2.19
CA VAL A 207 9.52 0.71 -1.69
C VAL A 207 8.33 1.25 -2.48
N PHE A 208 7.41 1.90 -1.77
CA PHE A 208 6.36 2.70 -2.40
C PHE A 208 6.18 4.02 -1.67
N ALA A 209 5.77 5.03 -2.42
CA ALA A 209 5.34 6.31 -1.90
C ALA A 209 3.90 6.57 -2.31
N MET A 210 3.12 7.15 -1.42
CA MET A 210 1.74 7.56 -1.65
C MET A 210 1.61 9.05 -1.29
N ILE A 211 1.23 9.87 -2.24
CA ILE A 211 1.05 11.32 -2.05
C ILE A 211 -0.42 11.66 -2.29
N VAL A 212 -1.07 12.30 -1.33
CA VAL A 212 -2.46 12.74 -1.45
C VAL A 212 -2.52 13.97 -2.35
N LEU A 213 -3.21 13.83 -3.49
CA LEU A 213 -3.28 14.81 -4.54
C LEU A 213 -4.36 15.86 -4.28
N GLU A 214 -4.13 17.08 -4.76
CA GLU A 214 -5.13 18.16 -4.74
C GLU A 214 -6.03 18.16 -6.00
N HIS A 215 -5.55 17.52 -7.08
CA HIS A 215 -6.23 17.47 -8.38
C HIS A 215 -5.83 16.22 -9.16
N ASP A 216 -6.59 15.90 -10.20
CA ASP A 216 -6.28 14.82 -11.13
C ASP A 216 -4.97 15.09 -11.88
N LEU A 217 -4.29 14.03 -12.32
CA LEU A 217 -3.12 14.15 -13.19
C LEU A 217 -3.54 14.64 -14.59
N LYS A 218 -2.66 15.41 -15.22
CA LYS A 218 -2.89 16.02 -16.56
C LYS A 218 -2.90 14.97 -17.68
N LYS A 219 -2.18 13.87 -17.48
CA LYS A 219 -2.07 12.77 -18.45
C LYS A 219 -1.95 11.42 -17.74
N VAL A 220 -2.10 10.35 -18.49
CA VAL A 220 -1.85 8.99 -17.99
C VAL A 220 -0.35 8.72 -17.92
N HIS A 221 0.11 8.28 -16.76
CA HIS A 221 1.48 7.82 -16.52
C HIS A 221 1.45 6.34 -16.12
N PRO A 222 2.05 5.44 -16.91
CA PRO A 222 2.14 4.02 -16.54
C PRO A 222 2.93 3.77 -15.25
N GLU A 223 3.77 4.72 -14.84
CA GLU A 223 4.59 4.67 -13.65
C GLU A 223 3.83 5.05 -12.36
N ILE A 224 2.67 5.69 -12.51
CA ILE A 224 1.90 6.20 -11.38
C ILE A 224 0.57 5.46 -11.29
N ASP A 225 0.32 4.81 -10.17
CA ASP A 225 -0.98 4.26 -9.86
C ASP A 225 -1.84 5.31 -9.17
N LEU A 226 -3.05 5.49 -9.64
CA LEU A 226 -4.03 6.34 -9.00
C LEU A 226 -4.94 5.48 -8.12
N VAL A 227 -4.78 5.62 -6.82
CA VAL A 227 -5.58 4.94 -5.79
C VAL A 227 -6.23 5.97 -4.87
N THR A 228 -6.83 5.56 -3.76
CA THR A 228 -7.42 6.49 -2.81
C THR A 228 -6.97 6.19 -1.38
N THR A 229 -7.08 7.20 -0.52
CA THR A 229 -7.06 7.02 0.93
C THR A 229 -8.31 6.26 1.39
N PRO A 230 -8.36 5.72 2.63
CA PRO A 230 -9.57 5.08 3.18
C PRO A 230 -10.79 6.00 3.30
N ASP A 231 -10.63 7.31 3.20
CA ASP A 231 -11.73 8.28 3.12
C ASP A 231 -12.05 8.77 1.69
N GLY A 232 -11.37 8.20 0.68
CA GLY A 232 -11.66 8.41 -0.74
C GLY A 232 -10.95 9.60 -1.39
N SER A 233 -9.96 10.21 -0.75
CA SER A 233 -9.12 11.25 -1.36
C SER A 233 -8.15 10.63 -2.37
N LEU A 234 -7.93 11.31 -3.51
CA LEU A 234 -7.07 10.81 -4.58
C LEU A 234 -5.60 10.74 -4.16
N VAL A 235 -4.94 9.66 -4.50
CA VAL A 235 -3.54 9.39 -4.19
C VAL A 235 -2.77 9.00 -5.43
N GLY A 236 -1.64 9.66 -5.67
CA GLY A 236 -0.61 9.21 -6.61
C GLY A 236 0.36 8.26 -5.91
N MET A 237 0.39 7.01 -6.34
CA MET A 237 1.26 5.98 -5.78
C MET A 237 2.38 5.63 -6.75
N VAL A 238 3.61 5.71 -6.28
CA VAL A 238 4.82 5.22 -6.97
C VAL A 238 5.27 3.95 -6.27
N HIS A 239 5.32 2.83 -6.97
CA HIS A 239 5.77 1.55 -6.42
C HIS A 239 7.01 1.05 -7.15
N CYS A 240 8.04 0.64 -6.40
CA CYS A 240 9.28 0.05 -6.92
C CYS A 240 9.50 -1.33 -6.29
N ASN A 241 9.82 -2.30 -7.12
CA ASN A 241 10.04 -3.68 -6.68
C ASN A 241 11.32 -3.87 -5.88
N ASN A 242 12.30 -3.00 -6.07
CA ASN A 242 13.62 -3.11 -5.49
C ASN A 242 13.92 -1.92 -4.57
N CYS A 243 14.37 -2.20 -3.35
CA CYS A 243 14.83 -1.20 -2.39
C CYS A 243 16.03 -1.71 -1.58
N THR A 244 15.80 -2.27 -0.39
CA THR A 244 16.90 -2.60 0.53
C THR A 244 17.46 -4.01 0.36
N SER A 245 16.96 -4.83 -0.54
CA SER A 245 17.39 -6.24 -0.66
C SER A 245 18.87 -6.37 -1.01
N ASP A 246 19.33 -5.63 -2.00
CA ASP A 246 20.74 -5.62 -2.41
C ASP A 246 21.63 -4.98 -1.33
N LEU A 247 21.18 -3.86 -0.75
CA LEU A 247 21.86 -3.25 0.39
C LEU A 247 22.05 -4.25 1.54
N ASN A 248 21.01 -5.00 1.89
CA ASN A 248 21.09 -5.98 2.97
C ASN A 248 22.02 -7.15 2.64
N ALA A 249 22.11 -7.57 1.37
CA ALA A 249 23.07 -8.59 0.94
C ALA A 249 24.51 -8.11 1.15
N TRP A 250 24.82 -6.87 0.77
CA TRP A 250 26.16 -6.29 0.99
C TRP A 250 26.45 -6.02 2.48
N VAL A 251 25.48 -5.53 3.25
CA VAL A 251 25.61 -5.38 4.70
C VAL A 251 25.94 -6.72 5.36
N GLY A 252 25.27 -7.80 4.93
CA GLY A 252 25.55 -9.15 5.38
C GLY A 252 26.99 -9.57 5.12
N LEU A 253 27.47 -9.32 3.90
CA LEU A 253 28.84 -9.66 3.48
C LEU A 253 29.91 -8.85 4.26
N PHE A 254 29.64 -7.57 4.51
CA PHE A 254 30.62 -6.71 5.16
C PHE A 254 30.46 -6.57 6.68
N ARG A 255 29.42 -7.18 7.27
CA ARG A 255 29.20 -7.10 8.73
C ARG A 255 30.40 -7.57 9.52
N GLU A 256 31.04 -8.64 9.09
CA GLU A 256 32.24 -9.19 9.72
C GLU A 256 33.46 -8.27 9.57
N PHE A 257 33.47 -7.43 8.53
CA PHE A 257 34.61 -6.56 8.19
C PHE A 257 34.46 -5.12 8.71
N ALA A 258 33.22 -4.62 8.86
CA ALA A 258 32.96 -3.21 9.13
C ALA A 258 33.13 -2.79 10.61
N GLU A 259 33.14 -3.73 11.54
CA GLU A 259 33.28 -3.43 12.96
C GLU A 259 34.66 -2.83 13.34
N SER A 260 35.63 -2.86 12.40
CA SER A 260 37.05 -2.52 12.66
C SER A 260 37.51 -1.14 12.21
N PHE A 261 36.70 -0.37 11.42
CA PHE A 261 37.28 0.84 10.76
C PHE A 261 36.33 2.06 10.80
N GLY A 262 36.82 3.18 11.35
CA GLY A 262 36.23 4.51 11.19
C GLY A 262 36.44 5.03 9.76
N MET A 263 35.35 5.14 8.96
CA MET A 263 35.45 5.52 7.55
C MET A 263 34.82 6.88 7.26
N LYS A 264 35.43 7.64 6.32
CA LYS A 264 34.84 8.86 5.75
C LYS A 264 34.12 8.52 4.44
N VAL A 265 33.00 9.21 4.20
CA VAL A 265 32.14 9.00 3.02
C VAL A 265 32.14 10.26 2.15
N ASP A 266 32.32 10.10 0.84
CA ASP A 266 32.15 11.17 -0.13
C ASP A 266 30.67 11.35 -0.49
N LYS A 267 30.18 12.59 -0.60
CA LYS A 267 28.76 12.90 -0.87
C LYS A 267 28.25 12.34 -2.21
N ASN A 268 29.11 12.32 -3.23
CA ASN A 268 28.80 11.81 -4.57
C ASN A 268 29.22 10.34 -4.76
N CYS A 269 29.34 9.58 -3.69
CA CYS A 269 29.81 8.19 -3.71
C CYS A 269 31.17 7.97 -4.37
N GLY A 270 31.99 9.02 -4.57
CA GLY A 270 33.33 8.91 -5.16
C GLY A 270 33.33 8.37 -6.60
N GLY A 271 32.29 8.55 -7.39
CA GLY A 271 32.19 8.06 -8.77
C GLY A 271 31.67 6.60 -8.88
N LEU A 272 31.09 6.05 -7.81
CA LEU A 272 30.47 4.74 -7.83
C LEU A 272 28.97 4.84 -8.18
N LEU A 273 28.47 3.86 -8.94
CA LEU A 273 27.07 3.72 -9.32
C LEU A 273 26.64 2.25 -9.17
N ALA A 274 25.42 2.03 -8.75
CA ALA A 274 24.84 0.69 -8.70
C ALA A 274 23.37 0.69 -9.14
N TYR A 275 22.91 -0.48 -9.59
CA TYR A 275 21.52 -0.83 -9.77
C TYR A 275 21.19 -2.02 -8.87
N ASN A 276 20.17 -1.87 -8.02
CA ASN A 276 19.80 -2.86 -7.00
C ASN A 276 18.70 -3.81 -7.46
N TYR A 277 18.52 -4.01 -8.75
CA TYR A 277 17.40 -4.74 -9.33
C TYR A 277 17.59 -6.25 -9.23
N PHE A 278 17.04 -6.87 -8.18
CA PHE A 278 16.92 -8.32 -8.07
C PHE A 278 15.74 -8.89 -8.86
N SER A 279 14.76 -8.06 -9.18
CA SER A 279 13.63 -8.38 -10.04
C SER A 279 13.49 -7.32 -11.13
N GLY A 280 12.56 -7.52 -12.07
CA GLY A 280 12.20 -6.47 -13.02
C GLY A 280 11.75 -5.20 -12.28
N GLU A 281 12.02 -4.05 -12.87
CA GLU A 281 11.64 -2.73 -12.35
C GLU A 281 10.91 -1.96 -13.44
N HIS A 282 9.59 -2.02 -13.39
CA HIS A 282 8.70 -1.44 -14.41
C HIS A 282 8.85 0.08 -14.50
N LEU A 283 9.14 0.75 -13.38
CA LEU A 283 9.31 2.19 -13.30
C LEU A 283 10.44 2.69 -14.22
N THR A 284 11.48 1.88 -14.43
CA THR A 284 12.63 2.19 -15.27
C THR A 284 12.71 1.32 -16.53
N GLY A 285 11.67 0.54 -16.84
CA GLY A 285 11.54 -0.25 -18.07
C GLY A 285 12.38 -1.53 -18.12
N PHE A 286 12.82 -2.06 -16.98
CA PHE A 286 13.55 -3.32 -16.91
C PHE A 286 12.58 -4.50 -16.69
N GLU A 287 12.57 -5.48 -17.58
CA GLU A 287 11.72 -6.67 -17.45
C GLU A 287 12.32 -7.71 -16.50
N GLU A 288 13.64 -7.82 -16.45
CA GLU A 288 14.38 -8.76 -15.60
C GLU A 288 15.31 -8.03 -14.63
N GLY A 289 15.49 -8.62 -13.44
CA GLY A 289 16.43 -8.11 -12.45
C GLY A 289 17.88 -8.45 -12.81
N ARG A 290 18.75 -7.43 -12.75
CA ARG A 290 20.21 -7.58 -12.91
C ARG A 290 20.93 -6.61 -12.02
N PRO A 291 21.29 -6.96 -10.77
CA PRO A 291 22.12 -6.13 -9.95
C PRO A 291 23.44 -5.81 -10.64
N LEU A 292 23.80 -4.54 -10.70
CA LEU A 292 24.98 -4.06 -11.40
C LEU A 292 25.71 -3.02 -10.53
N PHE A 293 27.02 -3.14 -10.44
CA PHE A 293 27.89 -2.15 -9.84
C PHE A 293 28.89 -1.64 -10.88
N VAL A 294 28.93 -0.34 -11.07
CA VAL A 294 29.80 0.32 -12.07
C VAL A 294 30.63 1.40 -11.39
N ARG A 295 31.83 1.60 -11.88
CA ARG A 295 32.72 2.69 -11.44
C ARG A 295 33.50 3.27 -12.60
N THR A 296 33.85 4.55 -12.51
CA THR A 296 34.85 5.16 -13.39
C THR A 296 36.28 4.74 -12.98
N PRO A 297 37.26 4.80 -13.89
CA PRO A 297 38.65 4.40 -13.57
C PRO A 297 39.27 5.19 -12.41
N ASP A 298 38.85 6.43 -12.22
CA ASP A 298 39.31 7.37 -11.17
C ASP A 298 38.44 7.38 -9.92
N ALA A 299 37.42 6.49 -9.85
CA ALA A 299 36.50 6.40 -8.72
C ALA A 299 37.26 6.09 -7.41
N LYS A 300 36.88 6.76 -6.33
CA LYS A 300 37.36 6.47 -4.98
C LYS A 300 36.63 5.24 -4.40
N LEU A 301 37.14 4.06 -4.70
CA LEU A 301 36.60 2.81 -4.20
C LEU A 301 37.00 2.61 -2.72
N THR A 302 36.12 3.03 -1.82
CA THR A 302 36.20 2.78 -0.38
C THR A 302 34.96 2.05 0.08
N LEU A 303 34.99 1.30 1.18
CA LEU A 303 33.82 0.63 1.74
C LEU A 303 32.71 1.64 2.06
N ALA A 304 33.05 2.80 2.58
CA ALA A 304 32.11 3.84 2.91
C ALA A 304 31.38 4.39 1.67
N ASN A 305 32.09 4.69 0.58
CA ASN A 305 31.50 5.13 -0.67
C ASN A 305 30.67 4.03 -1.31
N PHE A 306 31.15 2.79 -1.29
CA PHE A 306 30.41 1.62 -1.76
C PHE A 306 29.06 1.47 -1.04
N MET A 307 29.04 1.47 0.30
CA MET A 307 27.81 1.37 1.08
C MET A 307 26.86 2.54 0.86
N ARG A 308 27.37 3.76 0.71
CA ARG A 308 26.55 4.93 0.38
C ARG A 308 25.91 4.80 -1.00
N THR A 309 26.61 4.25 -1.99
CA THR A 309 26.08 3.99 -3.32
C THR A 309 24.84 3.08 -3.24
N HIS A 310 24.93 1.99 -2.48
CA HIS A 310 23.79 1.08 -2.32
C HIS A 310 22.62 1.70 -1.53
N LEU A 311 22.89 2.58 -0.57
CA LEU A 311 21.84 3.36 0.10
C LEU A 311 21.12 4.31 -0.87
N TYR A 312 21.84 5.00 -1.73
CA TYR A 312 21.24 5.90 -2.73
C TYR A 312 20.44 5.12 -3.77
N THR A 313 21.00 4.01 -4.24
CA THR A 313 20.34 3.14 -5.23
C THR A 313 19.04 2.56 -4.70
N ALA A 314 18.96 2.24 -3.41
CA ALA A 314 17.72 1.73 -2.78
C ALA A 314 16.51 2.67 -2.97
N LEU A 315 16.77 3.97 -3.14
CA LEU A 315 15.73 5.00 -3.32
C LEU A 315 15.71 5.58 -4.76
N GLY A 316 16.64 5.18 -5.63
CA GLY A 316 16.81 5.77 -6.95
C GLY A 316 15.59 5.62 -7.86
N ALA A 317 15.03 4.43 -7.95
CA ALA A 317 13.81 4.17 -8.73
C ALA A 317 12.61 4.97 -8.18
N LEU A 318 12.41 4.96 -6.86
CA LEU A 318 11.37 5.76 -6.21
C LEU A 318 11.49 7.25 -6.54
N LYS A 319 12.73 7.79 -6.48
CA LYS A 319 13.01 9.20 -6.84
C LYS A 319 12.58 9.49 -8.27
N THR A 320 12.88 8.59 -9.21
CA THR A 320 12.50 8.75 -10.62
C THR A 320 10.98 8.85 -10.78
N GLY A 321 10.22 7.98 -10.13
CA GLY A 321 8.75 8.02 -10.19
C GLY A 321 8.16 9.24 -9.49
N LEU A 322 8.71 9.66 -8.34
CA LEU A 322 8.24 10.86 -7.64
C LEU A 322 8.58 12.15 -8.41
N ASP A 323 9.63 12.16 -9.22
CA ASP A 323 9.91 13.28 -10.11
C ASP A 323 8.83 13.49 -11.17
N ILE A 324 8.14 12.43 -11.61
CA ILE A 324 6.98 12.57 -12.49
C ILE A 324 5.89 13.36 -11.76
N LEU A 325 5.55 12.99 -10.54
CA LEU A 325 4.53 13.71 -9.75
C LEU A 325 4.94 15.16 -9.49
N PHE A 326 6.14 15.39 -8.97
CA PHE A 326 6.54 16.72 -8.51
C PHE A 326 6.92 17.65 -9.64
N LYS A 327 7.67 17.17 -10.67
CA LYS A 327 8.22 18.02 -11.73
C LYS A 327 7.32 18.11 -12.97
N GLU A 328 6.69 17.00 -13.39
CA GLU A 328 5.86 16.99 -14.59
C GLU A 328 4.41 17.37 -14.27
N GLU A 329 3.83 16.77 -13.21
CA GLU A 329 2.45 17.02 -12.81
C GLU A 329 2.29 18.25 -11.91
N GLY A 330 3.38 18.69 -11.24
CA GLY A 330 3.37 19.84 -10.34
C GLY A 330 2.69 19.58 -9.00
N VAL A 331 2.60 18.32 -8.63
CA VAL A 331 2.11 17.90 -7.30
C VAL A 331 3.02 18.48 -6.22
N GLN A 332 2.43 18.97 -5.15
CA GLN A 332 3.17 19.47 -3.99
C GLN A 332 2.97 18.55 -2.80
N ALA A 333 4.01 18.39 -2.00
CA ALA A 333 3.97 17.72 -0.71
C ALA A 333 4.63 18.63 0.32
N ASP A 334 3.95 18.86 1.43
CA ASP A 334 4.49 19.67 2.52
C ASP A 334 5.33 18.82 3.47
N GLU A 335 5.00 17.54 3.59
CA GLU A 335 5.68 16.58 4.45
C GLU A 335 5.41 15.14 3.96
N VAL A 336 6.39 14.27 4.14
CA VAL A 336 6.27 12.84 3.86
C VAL A 336 6.63 12.03 5.11
N MET A 337 5.79 11.07 5.46
CA MET A 337 5.99 10.18 6.60
C MET A 337 6.77 8.94 6.19
N GLY A 338 7.94 8.72 6.80
CA GLY A 338 8.78 7.55 6.55
C GLY A 338 8.48 6.40 7.51
N HIS A 339 8.31 5.18 6.99
CA HIS A 339 8.22 3.97 7.79
C HIS A 339 8.86 2.76 7.09
N GLY A 340 9.00 1.65 7.81
CA GLY A 340 9.63 0.44 7.30
C GLY A 340 11.10 0.29 7.69
N GLY A 341 11.74 -0.77 7.16
CA GLY A 341 13.08 -1.20 7.60
C GLY A 341 14.18 -0.17 7.42
N LEU A 342 14.15 0.60 6.33
CA LEU A 342 15.16 1.62 6.04
C LEU A 342 15.20 2.73 7.10
N PHE A 343 14.06 3.06 7.71
CA PHE A 343 13.95 4.13 8.70
C PHE A 343 14.25 3.68 10.13
N LYS A 344 14.48 2.38 10.38
CA LYS A 344 14.90 1.88 11.71
C LYS A 344 16.26 2.40 12.14
N THR A 345 17.15 2.69 11.19
CA THR A 345 18.44 3.34 11.47
C THR A 345 18.21 4.85 11.51
N LYS A 346 18.22 5.40 12.72
CA LYS A 346 17.95 6.81 12.98
C LYS A 346 18.73 7.74 12.06
N GLY A 347 18.02 8.64 11.38
CA GLY A 347 18.56 9.72 10.56
C GLY A 347 19.11 9.31 9.18
N VAL A 348 19.51 8.06 8.97
CA VAL A 348 20.21 7.67 7.72
C VAL A 348 19.25 7.63 6.53
N GLY A 349 18.28 6.73 6.54
CA GLY A 349 17.28 6.67 5.44
C GLY A 349 16.47 7.96 5.32
N GLN A 350 16.14 8.57 6.45
CA GLN A 350 15.36 9.79 6.52
C GLN A 350 16.08 10.97 5.83
N SER A 351 17.36 11.23 6.13
CA SER A 351 18.11 12.33 5.51
C SER A 351 18.36 12.12 4.01
N ILE A 352 18.58 10.87 3.59
CA ILE A 352 18.75 10.56 2.16
C ILE A 352 17.42 10.77 1.42
N MET A 353 16.31 10.35 2.01
CA MET A 353 14.99 10.54 1.44
C MET A 353 14.62 12.03 1.35
N ALA A 354 14.78 12.79 2.43
CA ALA A 354 14.51 14.24 2.44
C ALA A 354 15.32 14.96 1.37
N ALA A 355 16.64 14.68 1.27
CA ALA A 355 17.50 15.25 0.25
C ALA A 355 17.14 14.80 -1.18
N ALA A 356 16.63 13.58 -1.37
CA ALA A 356 16.20 13.09 -2.68
C ALA A 356 14.90 13.75 -3.13
N LEU A 357 13.96 13.98 -2.23
CA LEU A 357 12.62 14.50 -2.55
C LEU A 357 12.57 16.03 -2.51
N ASP A 358 13.48 16.68 -1.83
CA ASP A 358 13.41 18.11 -1.49
C ASP A 358 12.12 18.44 -0.70
N VAL A 359 11.73 17.51 0.19
CA VAL A 359 10.54 17.58 1.05
C VAL A 359 10.92 17.09 2.44
N PRO A 360 10.42 17.73 3.51
CA PRO A 360 10.61 17.25 4.87
C PRO A 360 10.14 15.81 5.05
N VAL A 361 10.94 14.98 5.68
CA VAL A 361 10.59 13.59 6.01
C VAL A 361 10.50 13.42 7.51
N THR A 362 9.37 12.96 7.99
CA THR A 362 9.09 12.69 9.41
C THR A 362 8.97 11.21 9.67
N VAL A 363 9.59 10.74 10.73
CA VAL A 363 9.48 9.36 11.22
C VAL A 363 8.78 9.36 12.57
N MET A 364 7.62 8.74 12.65
CA MET A 364 6.84 8.60 13.88
C MET A 364 7.38 7.47 14.74
N LYS A 365 7.21 7.55 16.07
CA LYS A 365 7.57 6.44 16.98
C LYS A 365 6.77 5.17 16.71
N THR A 366 5.54 5.33 16.23
CA THR A 366 4.61 4.24 15.86
C THR A 366 4.83 3.70 14.44
N ALA A 367 5.81 4.22 13.70
CA ALA A 367 6.07 3.87 12.30
C ALA A 367 6.40 2.37 12.08
N GLY A 368 6.67 1.60 13.14
CA GLY A 368 6.89 0.15 13.08
C GLY A 368 5.63 -0.71 13.11
N GLU A 369 4.48 -0.16 13.50
CA GLU A 369 3.25 -0.92 13.76
C GLU A 369 2.33 -1.06 12.51
N GLY A 370 2.55 -0.22 11.50
CA GLY A 370 2.01 -0.33 10.14
C GLY A 370 0.50 -0.58 10.04
N GLY A 371 0.13 -1.56 9.21
CA GLY A 371 -1.26 -1.85 8.85
C GLY A 371 -2.15 -2.24 10.03
N ALA A 372 -1.64 -2.99 11.01
CA ALA A 372 -2.42 -3.41 12.18
C ALA A 372 -2.86 -2.21 13.04
N TRP A 373 -1.97 -1.24 13.26
CA TRP A 373 -2.30 0.00 13.95
C TRP A 373 -3.29 0.85 13.14
N GLY A 374 -3.02 1.03 11.84
CA GLY A 374 -3.87 1.82 10.97
C GLY A 374 -5.31 1.30 10.89
N ILE A 375 -5.50 -0.01 10.76
CA ILE A 375 -6.85 -0.59 10.73
C ILE A 375 -7.55 -0.52 12.10
N ALA A 376 -6.80 -0.63 13.19
CA ALA A 376 -7.35 -0.41 14.53
C ALA A 376 -7.85 1.02 14.71
N LEU A 377 -7.13 2.01 14.18
CA LEU A 377 -7.56 3.41 14.16
C LEU A 377 -8.81 3.63 13.30
N LEU A 378 -8.92 2.97 12.14
CA LEU A 378 -10.14 3.02 11.32
C LEU A 378 -11.34 2.38 12.02
N ALA A 379 -11.13 1.28 12.72
CA ALA A 379 -12.16 0.62 13.51
C ALA A 379 -12.60 1.50 14.71
N ALA A 380 -11.67 2.18 15.37
CA ALA A 380 -11.96 3.15 16.42
C ALA A 380 -12.69 4.39 15.86
N TYR A 381 -12.22 4.95 14.73
CA TYR A 381 -12.88 6.07 14.06
C TYR A 381 -14.32 5.75 13.70
N MET A 382 -14.61 4.59 13.13
CA MET A 382 -15.98 4.16 12.83
C MET A 382 -16.90 4.27 14.04
N LYS A 383 -16.40 3.87 15.21
CA LYS A 383 -17.19 3.82 16.46
C LYS A 383 -17.27 5.16 17.19
N GLU A 384 -16.21 5.96 17.13
CA GLU A 384 -16.02 7.11 18.03
C GLU A 384 -16.09 8.47 17.34
N LYS A 385 -16.15 8.52 15.99
CA LYS A 385 -16.22 9.78 15.27
C LYS A 385 -17.44 10.60 15.70
N LYS A 386 -17.27 11.90 15.76
CA LYS A 386 -18.36 12.85 15.95
C LYS A 386 -19.07 13.15 14.63
N ASP A 387 -20.27 13.68 14.72
CA ASP A 387 -20.98 14.14 13.53
C ASP A 387 -20.18 15.20 12.78
N GLY A 388 -19.93 14.95 11.48
CA GLY A 388 -19.13 15.82 10.63
C GLY A 388 -17.61 15.76 10.84
N GLU A 389 -17.10 14.95 11.77
CA GLU A 389 -15.65 14.80 11.99
C GLU A 389 -15.04 13.97 10.85
N SER A 390 -14.10 14.56 10.11
CA SER A 390 -13.34 13.86 9.08
C SER A 390 -12.32 12.89 9.67
N LEU A 391 -11.86 11.92 8.87
CA LEU A 391 -10.78 11.02 9.30
C LEU A 391 -9.51 11.82 9.64
N GLY A 392 -9.15 12.80 8.82
CA GLY A 392 -8.00 13.67 9.08
C GLY A 392 -8.11 14.42 10.40
N ASP A 393 -9.30 15.01 10.71
CA ASP A 393 -9.52 15.70 11.97
C ASP A 393 -9.42 14.75 13.17
N TYR A 394 -10.01 13.56 13.07
CA TYR A 394 -9.92 12.54 14.10
C TYR A 394 -8.47 12.15 14.40
N LEU A 395 -7.68 11.89 13.35
CA LEU A 395 -6.26 11.55 13.48
C LEU A 395 -5.48 12.72 14.10
N ASN A 396 -5.57 13.92 13.52
CA ASN A 396 -4.79 15.07 13.97
C ASN A 396 -5.13 15.52 15.39
N ASN A 397 -6.42 15.59 15.73
CA ASN A 397 -6.87 16.23 16.97
C ASN A 397 -7.04 15.26 18.14
N ARG A 398 -7.17 13.95 17.87
CA ARG A 398 -7.43 12.96 18.92
C ARG A 398 -6.35 11.89 19.02
N VAL A 399 -5.90 11.32 17.90
CA VAL A 399 -4.93 10.21 17.91
C VAL A 399 -3.52 10.74 18.05
N PHE A 400 -3.12 11.65 17.16
CA PHE A 400 -1.76 12.19 17.10
C PHE A 400 -1.63 13.58 17.76
N ALA A 401 -2.64 14.02 18.51
CA ALA A 401 -2.60 15.28 19.24
C ALA A 401 -1.41 15.31 20.22
N GLY A 402 -0.41 16.16 19.93
CA GLY A 402 0.81 16.25 20.73
C GLY A 402 1.90 15.21 20.42
N GLU A 403 1.63 14.24 19.57
CA GLU A 403 2.65 13.33 19.05
C GLU A 403 3.48 14.06 17.98
N LYS A 404 4.77 14.23 18.25
CA LYS A 404 5.71 14.79 17.28
C LYS A 404 6.65 13.68 16.81
N GLY A 405 6.68 13.43 15.50
CA GLY A 405 7.73 12.67 14.86
C GLY A 405 9.06 13.43 14.85
N GLU A 406 10.14 12.77 14.50
CA GLU A 406 11.42 13.39 14.22
C GLU A 406 11.44 13.78 12.73
N THR A 407 11.51 15.07 12.43
CA THR A 407 11.50 15.62 11.06
C THR A 407 12.90 16.02 10.64
N LEU A 408 13.32 15.63 9.43
CA LEU A 408 14.52 16.11 8.74
C LEU A 408 14.10 16.74 7.39
N ALA A 409 14.66 17.91 7.08
CA ALA A 409 14.43 18.67 5.85
C ALA A 409 15.71 18.77 5.01
#